data_6c3e6197443f4ef5217eea534e6780d2
#
_entry.id   6c3e6197443f4ef5217eea534e6780d2
#
_cell.length_a   1.000
_cell.length_b   1.000
_cell.length_c   1.000
_cell.angle_alpha   90.00
_cell.angle_beta   90.00
_cell.angle_gamma   90.00
#
_symmetry.space_group_name_H-M   'P 1'
#
loop_
_entity.id
_entity.type
_entity.pdbx_description
1 polymer ?
#
loop_
_entity_poly.entity_id
_entity_poly.type
_entity_poly.pdbx_seq_one_letter_code
_entity_poly.pdbx_strand_id
1 'polypeptide(L)'
;MPQCVVIYGPEGIGKTTLASKFPAPVFIDIEQGSNHLDVMRSPATTSWSMLLGTVSEFTKPGWHDRKTLVIDTADWAEALCSTHVCSAHQITSINEPNSYGRGFLLLESEFAKILDSLSLCRDRGMNIVMLAHTQMRKFEQPDEAGAYDR
;
A
#
# COMPACT_ATOMS: atom_id res chain seq x y z
N MET A 1 1.76 -16.01 -16.72
CA MET A 1 2.51 -16.01 -15.45
C MET A 1 2.12 -14.79 -14.62
N PRO A 2 1.71 -14.99 -13.38
CA PRO A 2 1.31 -13.85 -12.54
C PRO A 2 2.45 -12.86 -12.30
N GLN A 3 2.11 -11.57 -12.33
CA GLN A 3 3.07 -10.49 -12.18
C GLN A 3 2.86 -9.77 -10.85
N CYS A 4 3.93 -9.21 -10.32
CA CYS A 4 3.88 -8.28 -9.21
C CYS A 4 4.40 -6.93 -9.72
N VAL A 5 3.54 -5.92 -9.71
CA VAL A 5 3.79 -4.62 -10.34
C VAL A 5 3.53 -3.51 -9.32
N VAL A 6 4.41 -2.54 -9.27
CA VAL A 6 4.19 -1.29 -8.54
C VAL A 6 4.02 -0.16 -9.55
N ILE A 7 2.90 0.54 -9.46
CA ILE A 7 2.61 1.70 -10.30
C ILE A 7 2.62 2.93 -9.39
N TYR A 8 3.55 3.84 -9.63
CA TYR A 8 3.68 5.04 -8.82
C TYR A 8 3.66 6.30 -9.69
N GLY A 9 3.19 7.37 -9.11
CA GLY A 9 3.08 8.65 -9.78
C GLY A 9 2.28 9.64 -8.93
N PRO A 10 2.19 10.91 -9.38
CA PRO A 10 1.39 11.91 -8.67
C PRO A 10 -0.09 11.56 -8.69
N GLU A 11 -0.81 12.15 -7.76
CA GLU A 11 -2.26 12.01 -7.69
C GLU A 11 -2.92 12.52 -8.98
N GLY A 12 -3.97 11.84 -9.42
CA GLY A 12 -4.75 12.25 -10.60
C GLY A 12 -4.15 11.86 -11.94
N ILE A 13 -3.04 11.13 -11.97
CA ILE A 13 -2.40 10.75 -13.25
C ILE A 13 -3.06 9.54 -13.93
N GLY A 14 -3.98 8.86 -13.23
CA GLY A 14 -4.72 7.74 -13.81
C GLY A 14 -4.23 6.35 -13.36
N LYS A 15 -3.50 6.25 -12.25
CA LYS A 15 -3.01 4.96 -11.73
C LYS A 15 -4.15 3.98 -11.47
N THR A 16 -5.20 4.43 -10.79
CA THR A 16 -6.36 3.59 -10.47
C THR A 16 -7.08 3.12 -11.73
N THR A 17 -7.24 4.01 -12.70
CA THR A 17 -7.83 3.66 -14.00
C THR A 17 -6.99 2.62 -14.73
N LEU A 18 -5.67 2.78 -14.73
CA LEU A 18 -4.77 1.80 -15.34
C LEU A 18 -4.90 0.43 -14.66
N ALA A 19 -4.91 0.41 -13.34
CA ALA A 19 -5.05 -0.83 -12.58
C ALA A 19 -6.38 -1.54 -12.88
N SER A 20 -7.45 -0.78 -13.14
CA SER A 20 -8.77 -1.33 -13.48
C SER A 20 -8.77 -2.10 -14.80
N LYS A 21 -7.76 -1.92 -15.64
CA LYS A 21 -7.62 -2.60 -16.93
C LYS A 21 -6.92 -3.95 -16.84
N PHE A 22 -6.39 -4.32 -15.69
CA PHE A 22 -5.82 -5.65 -15.48
C PHE A 22 -6.91 -6.72 -15.50
N PRO A 23 -6.56 -7.99 -15.76
CA PRO A 23 -7.55 -9.07 -15.84
C PRO A 23 -8.31 -9.25 -14.52
N ALA A 24 -9.64 -9.24 -14.58
CA ALA A 24 -10.56 -9.50 -13.46
C ALA A 24 -10.06 -8.92 -12.13
N PRO A 25 -9.91 -7.58 -12.02
CA PRO A 25 -9.33 -6.97 -10.84
C PRO A 25 -10.31 -6.96 -9.67
N VAL A 26 -9.76 -7.08 -8.46
CA VAL A 26 -10.44 -6.72 -7.22
C VAL A 26 -9.59 -5.71 -6.48
N PHE A 27 -10.20 -4.64 -6.03
CA PHE A 27 -9.53 -3.53 -5.36
C PHE A 27 -9.68 -3.64 -3.85
N ILE A 28 -8.56 -3.52 -3.15
CA ILE A 28 -8.57 -3.13 -1.74
C ILE A 28 -8.32 -1.63 -1.75
N ASP A 29 -9.42 -0.88 -1.70
CA ASP A 29 -9.41 0.58 -1.89
C ASP A 29 -9.37 1.27 -0.52
N ILE A 30 -8.18 1.43 0.02
CA ILE A 30 -7.97 2.05 1.34
C ILE A 30 -8.23 3.56 1.26
N GLU A 31 -7.82 4.17 0.17
CA GLU A 31 -7.99 5.61 -0.08
C GLU A 31 -9.40 5.98 -0.55
N GLN A 32 -10.17 5.00 -1.01
CA GLN A 32 -11.50 5.16 -1.62
C GLN A 32 -11.51 6.02 -2.89
N GLY A 33 -10.39 6.04 -3.60
CA GLY A 33 -10.24 6.78 -4.86
C GLY A 33 -10.87 6.11 -6.06
N SER A 34 -11.27 4.83 -5.96
CA SER A 34 -11.87 4.07 -7.05
C SER A 34 -13.40 4.16 -7.09
N ASN A 35 -14.03 4.94 -6.23
CA ASN A 35 -15.50 5.02 -6.10
C ASN A 35 -16.20 5.37 -7.40
N HIS A 36 -15.54 6.08 -8.31
CA HIS A 36 -16.07 6.48 -9.62
C HIS A 36 -15.90 5.41 -10.69
N LEU A 37 -15.21 4.31 -10.39
CA LEU A 37 -14.96 3.23 -11.33
C LEU A 37 -15.90 2.05 -11.06
N ASP A 38 -16.34 1.40 -12.13
CA ASP A 38 -17.11 0.16 -12.04
C ASP A 38 -16.13 -1.01 -11.88
N VAL A 39 -15.67 -1.22 -10.67
CA VAL A 39 -14.74 -2.29 -10.31
C VAL A 39 -15.21 -3.01 -9.05
N MET A 40 -14.83 -4.28 -8.94
CA MET A 40 -15.07 -5.04 -7.72
C MET A 40 -14.13 -4.56 -6.62
N ARG A 41 -14.70 -4.34 -5.43
CA ARG A 41 -13.95 -3.90 -4.25
C ARG A 41 -14.18 -4.83 -3.09
N SER A 42 -13.17 -4.95 -2.24
CA SER A 42 -13.34 -5.54 -0.91
C SER A 42 -14.16 -4.58 -0.02
N PRO A 43 -14.71 -5.05 1.10
CA PRO A 43 -15.28 -4.15 2.10
C PRO A 43 -14.27 -3.10 2.55
N ALA A 44 -14.77 -1.96 3.03
CA ALA A 44 -13.93 -0.86 3.48
C ALA A 44 -12.88 -1.32 4.48
N THR A 45 -11.63 -0.92 4.26
CA THR A 45 -10.50 -1.29 5.11
C THR A 45 -10.09 -0.08 5.93
N THR A 46 -10.29 -0.15 7.24
CA THR A 46 -10.07 0.98 8.16
C THR A 46 -8.96 0.71 9.17
N SER A 47 -8.42 -0.50 9.20
CA SER A 47 -7.34 -0.87 10.11
C SER A 47 -6.34 -1.80 9.45
N TRP A 48 -5.13 -1.85 10.01
CA TRP A 48 -4.10 -2.78 9.56
C TRP A 48 -4.54 -4.24 9.68
N SER A 49 -5.19 -4.59 10.79
CA SER A 49 -5.69 -5.96 11.00
C SER A 49 -6.73 -6.36 9.95
N MET A 50 -7.61 -5.45 9.57
CA MET A 50 -8.59 -5.69 8.50
C MET A 50 -7.89 -5.88 7.16
N LEU A 51 -6.86 -5.08 6.86
CA LEU A 51 -6.09 -5.21 5.63
C LEU A 51 -5.40 -6.56 5.54
N LEU A 52 -4.70 -6.97 6.60
CA LEU A 52 -4.05 -8.28 6.65
C LEU A 52 -5.08 -9.41 6.47
N GLY A 53 -6.22 -9.32 7.15
CA GLY A 53 -7.28 -10.31 7.05
C GLY A 53 -7.85 -10.41 5.65
N THR A 54 -8.08 -9.29 4.99
CA THR A 54 -8.61 -9.24 3.62
C THR A 54 -7.62 -9.87 2.64
N VAL A 55 -6.35 -9.51 2.70
CA VAL A 55 -5.33 -10.10 1.83
C VAL A 55 -5.21 -11.61 2.10
N SER A 56 -5.26 -12.02 3.36
CA SER A 56 -5.21 -13.43 3.73
C SER A 56 -6.34 -14.24 3.10
N GLU A 57 -7.54 -13.68 2.99
CA GLU A 57 -8.66 -14.37 2.33
C GLU A 57 -8.35 -14.66 0.87
N PHE A 58 -7.67 -13.75 0.16
CA PHE A 58 -7.28 -13.98 -1.23
C PHE A 58 -6.16 -15.00 -1.41
N THR A 59 -5.49 -15.40 -0.34
CA THR A 59 -4.53 -16.53 -0.42
C THR A 59 -5.23 -17.89 -0.46
N LYS A 60 -6.51 -17.96 -0.08
CA LYS A 60 -7.28 -19.21 -0.05
C LYS A 60 -7.86 -19.51 -1.43
N PRO A 61 -7.77 -20.77 -1.90
CA PRO A 61 -8.27 -21.13 -3.21
C PRO A 61 -9.80 -21.30 -3.23
N GLY A 62 -10.39 -21.15 -4.41
CA GLY A 62 -11.69 -21.71 -4.75
C GLY A 62 -12.92 -20.89 -4.40
N TRP A 63 -12.79 -19.73 -3.74
CA TRP A 63 -13.97 -18.94 -3.37
C TRP A 63 -14.21 -17.71 -4.26
N HIS A 64 -13.26 -17.37 -5.11
CA HIS A 64 -13.38 -16.23 -6.02
C HIS A 64 -12.79 -16.56 -7.40
N ASP A 65 -13.12 -15.73 -8.37
CA ASP A 65 -12.66 -15.85 -9.75
C ASP A 65 -11.74 -14.68 -10.17
N ARG A 66 -11.27 -13.90 -9.21
CA ARG A 66 -10.43 -12.74 -9.48
C ARG A 66 -9.03 -13.15 -9.92
N LYS A 67 -8.46 -12.37 -10.84
CA LYS A 67 -7.13 -12.62 -11.42
C LYS A 67 -6.10 -11.60 -11.00
N THR A 68 -6.53 -10.45 -10.48
CA THR A 68 -5.65 -9.36 -10.08
C THR A 68 -6.11 -8.78 -8.75
N LEU A 69 -5.19 -8.66 -7.81
CA LEU A 69 -5.42 -7.97 -6.54
C LEU A 69 -4.72 -6.62 -6.58
N VAL A 70 -5.46 -5.54 -6.40
CA VAL A 70 -4.95 -4.18 -6.44
C VAL A 70 -5.01 -3.56 -5.05
N ILE A 71 -3.87 -3.07 -4.58
CA ILE A 71 -3.76 -2.32 -3.32
C ILE A 71 -3.72 -0.82 -3.68
N ASP A 72 -4.72 -0.08 -3.29
CA ASP A 72 -4.84 1.35 -3.61
C ASP A 72 -5.02 2.16 -2.33
N THR A 73 -3.98 2.67 -1.76
CA THR A 73 -2.59 2.67 -2.19
C THR A 73 -1.67 2.09 -1.13
N ALA A 74 -0.43 1.79 -1.52
CA ALA A 74 0.59 1.31 -0.59
C ALA A 74 0.90 2.34 0.50
N ASP A 75 0.84 3.63 0.19
CA ASP A 75 1.05 4.72 1.16
C ASP A 75 0.02 4.67 2.30
N TRP A 76 -1.24 4.46 1.97
CA TRP A 76 -2.31 4.32 2.97
C TRP A 76 -2.17 3.00 3.74
N ALA A 77 -1.72 1.93 3.09
CA ALA A 77 -1.40 0.68 3.77
C ALA A 77 -0.29 0.88 4.80
N GLU A 78 0.77 1.61 4.44
CA GLU A 78 1.86 1.94 5.35
C GLU A 78 1.36 2.80 6.52
N ALA A 79 0.48 3.76 6.28
CA ALA A 79 -0.11 4.59 7.33
C ALA A 79 -0.91 3.74 8.33
N LEU A 80 -1.68 2.78 7.86
CA LEU A 80 -2.40 1.84 8.74
C LEU A 80 -1.43 0.99 9.55
N CYS A 81 -0.36 0.52 8.92
CA CYS A 81 0.68 -0.25 9.59
C CYS A 81 1.38 0.58 10.68
N SER A 82 1.72 1.82 10.36
CA SER A 82 2.35 2.76 11.31
C SER A 82 1.48 2.98 12.54
N THR A 83 0.19 3.24 12.33
CA THR A 83 -0.77 3.42 13.44
C THR A 83 -0.85 2.17 14.30
N HIS A 84 -0.90 1.00 13.69
CA HIS A 84 -0.93 -0.29 14.40
C HIS A 84 0.33 -0.49 15.25
N VAL A 85 1.50 -0.27 14.67
CA VAL A 85 2.80 -0.44 15.35
C VAL A 85 2.91 0.51 16.54
N CYS A 86 2.56 1.78 16.36
CA CYS A 86 2.60 2.76 17.43
C CYS A 86 1.68 2.36 18.59
N SER A 87 0.48 1.90 18.29
CA SER A 87 -0.47 1.45 19.31
C SER A 87 0.00 0.19 20.02
N ALA A 88 0.48 -0.81 19.27
CA ALA A 88 0.90 -2.09 19.82
C ALA A 88 2.13 -2.00 20.71
N HIS A 89 3.04 -1.07 20.40
CA HIS A 89 4.31 -0.90 21.11
C HIS A 89 4.34 0.34 22.01
N GLN A 90 3.21 1.05 22.14
CA GLN A 90 3.07 2.23 22.99
C GLN A 90 4.10 3.32 22.68
N ILE A 91 4.35 3.56 21.41
CA ILE A 91 5.19 4.66 20.91
C ILE A 91 4.33 5.73 20.27
N THR A 92 4.74 6.99 20.37
CA THR A 92 3.95 8.13 19.89
C THR A 92 4.06 8.32 18.39
N SER A 93 5.20 7.92 17.82
CA SER A 93 5.47 8.09 16.39
C SER A 93 6.59 7.14 15.97
N ILE A 94 6.59 6.74 14.70
CA ILE A 94 7.66 5.92 14.11
C ILE A 94 9.00 6.67 14.17
N ASN A 95 8.97 8.01 14.10
CA ASN A 95 10.14 8.88 14.12
C ASN A 95 10.56 9.31 15.53
N GLU A 96 10.08 8.67 16.58
CA GLU A 96 10.36 9.07 17.94
C GLU A 96 11.88 9.17 18.17
N PRO A 97 12.42 10.36 18.59
CA PRO A 97 13.87 10.58 18.64
C PRO A 97 14.64 9.65 19.58
N ASN A 98 14.00 9.22 20.66
CA ASN A 98 14.62 8.38 21.68
C ASN A 98 14.55 6.88 21.38
N SER A 99 13.96 6.51 20.24
CA SER A 99 13.77 5.11 19.87
C SER A 99 14.99 4.50 19.16
N TYR A 100 15.96 5.30 18.77
CA TYR A 100 17.15 4.86 18.01
C TYR A 100 16.80 4.09 16.73
N GLY A 101 15.75 4.50 16.03
CA GLY A 101 15.29 3.81 14.83
C GLY A 101 14.44 2.58 15.09
N ARG A 102 14.09 2.27 16.31
CA ARG A 102 13.27 1.11 16.67
C ARG A 102 11.90 1.12 15.97
N GLY A 103 11.29 2.31 15.87
CA GLY A 103 10.00 2.45 15.20
C GLY A 103 10.04 2.00 13.75
N PHE A 104 11.09 2.36 13.02
CA PHE A 104 11.28 1.93 11.63
C PHE A 104 11.48 0.42 11.50
N LEU A 105 12.24 -0.18 12.42
CA LEU A 105 12.44 -1.63 12.41
C LEU A 105 11.14 -2.38 12.70
N LEU A 106 10.34 -1.89 13.62
CA LEU A 106 9.03 -2.47 13.93
C LEU A 106 8.07 -2.34 12.76
N LEU A 107 8.06 -1.16 12.10
CA LEU A 107 7.25 -0.92 10.92
C LEU A 107 7.63 -1.86 9.77
N GLU A 108 8.91 -1.98 9.48
CA GLU A 108 9.43 -2.86 8.45
C GLU A 108 9.04 -4.32 8.70
N SER A 109 9.23 -4.79 9.93
CA SER A 109 8.90 -6.14 10.32
C SER A 109 7.41 -6.44 10.20
N GLU A 110 6.56 -5.50 10.58
CA GLU A 110 5.11 -5.67 10.50
C GLU A 110 4.64 -5.60 9.04
N PHE A 111 5.14 -4.63 8.26
CA PHE A 111 4.77 -4.48 6.86
C PHE A 111 5.19 -5.69 6.00
N ALA A 112 6.26 -6.38 6.38
CA ALA A 112 6.70 -7.61 5.72
C ALA A 112 5.60 -8.67 5.70
N LYS A 113 4.71 -8.68 6.68
CA LYS A 113 3.60 -9.65 6.74
C LYS A 113 2.65 -9.52 5.56
N ILE A 114 2.30 -8.28 5.16
CA ILE A 114 1.43 -8.11 3.99
C ILE A 114 2.17 -8.46 2.70
N LEU A 115 3.46 -8.13 2.60
CA LEU A 115 4.26 -8.48 1.43
C LEU A 115 4.34 -10.00 1.26
N ASP A 116 4.51 -10.74 2.34
CA ASP A 116 4.52 -12.21 2.31
C ASP A 116 3.17 -12.77 1.86
N SER A 117 2.07 -12.22 2.36
CA SER A 117 0.73 -12.63 1.95
C SER A 117 0.46 -12.32 0.47
N LEU A 118 0.89 -11.16 -0.01
CA LEU A 118 0.77 -10.79 -1.42
C LEU A 118 1.60 -11.71 -2.31
N SER A 119 2.81 -12.08 -1.88
CA SER A 119 3.64 -13.05 -2.59
C SER A 119 2.96 -14.41 -2.69
N LEU A 120 2.28 -14.84 -1.63
CA LEU A 120 1.52 -16.08 -1.63
C LEU A 120 0.33 -16.02 -2.60
N CYS A 121 -0.38 -14.90 -2.67
CA CYS A 121 -1.43 -14.69 -3.67
C CYS A 121 -0.88 -14.82 -5.09
N ARG A 122 0.27 -14.22 -5.37
CA ARG A 122 0.94 -14.32 -6.66
C ARG A 122 1.28 -15.78 -6.98
N ASP A 123 1.86 -16.49 -6.04
CA ASP A 123 2.26 -17.90 -6.23
C ASP A 123 1.05 -18.80 -6.51
N ARG A 124 -0.14 -18.36 -6.08
CA ARG A 124 -1.39 -19.08 -6.34
C ARG A 124 -2.13 -18.59 -7.57
N GLY A 125 -1.52 -17.74 -8.38
CA GLY A 125 -1.99 -17.40 -9.70
C GLY A 125 -2.59 -16.01 -9.87
N MET A 126 -2.50 -15.11 -8.88
CA MET A 126 -3.00 -13.74 -8.99
C MET A 126 -1.90 -12.76 -9.37
N ASN A 127 -2.20 -11.84 -10.27
CA ASN A 127 -1.39 -10.64 -10.43
C ASN A 127 -1.54 -9.75 -9.20
N ILE A 128 -0.46 -9.14 -8.77
CA ILE A 128 -0.46 -8.16 -7.66
C ILE A 128 -0.10 -6.80 -8.23
N VAL A 129 -0.93 -5.81 -8.00
CA VAL A 129 -0.70 -4.43 -8.41
C VAL A 129 -0.78 -3.55 -7.18
N MET A 130 0.32 -2.85 -6.88
CA MET A 130 0.37 -1.89 -5.78
C MET A 130 0.48 -0.49 -6.37
N LEU A 131 -0.44 0.38 -6.00
CA LEU A 131 -0.42 1.78 -6.40
C LEU A 131 0.24 2.61 -5.30
N ALA A 132 1.06 3.55 -5.68
CA ALA A 132 1.76 4.42 -4.74
C ALA A 132 1.82 5.86 -5.26
N HIS A 133 1.83 6.81 -4.34
CA HIS A 133 1.97 8.21 -4.67
C HIS A 133 3.44 8.62 -4.65
N THR A 134 3.83 9.47 -5.61
CA THR A 134 5.11 10.18 -5.55
C THR A 134 4.89 11.55 -4.93
N GLN A 135 5.90 12.02 -4.20
CA GLN A 135 5.92 13.36 -3.63
C GLN A 135 7.03 14.15 -4.26
N MET A 136 6.70 15.37 -4.70
CA MET A 136 7.69 16.32 -5.14
C MET A 136 8.16 17.15 -3.94
N ARG A 137 9.47 17.24 -3.74
CA ARG A 137 10.06 18.03 -2.67
C ARG A 137 10.95 19.11 -3.25
N LYS A 138 10.88 20.31 -2.70
CA LYS A 138 11.89 21.35 -2.96
C LYS A 138 13.18 20.95 -2.28
N PHE A 139 14.27 21.11 -3.02
CA PHE A 139 15.61 20.98 -2.50
C PHE A 139 16.19 22.38 -2.29
N GLU A 140 16.62 22.69 -1.07
CA GLU A 140 17.27 23.94 -0.74
C GLU A 140 18.71 23.67 -0.33
N GLN A 141 19.65 24.42 -0.93
CA GLN A 141 21.05 24.37 -0.53
C GLN A 141 21.31 25.50 0.47
N PRO A 142 21.64 25.21 1.72
CA PRO A 142 21.80 26.26 2.73
C PRO A 142 23.01 27.16 2.53
N ASP A 143 23.96 26.74 1.71
CA ASP A 143 25.23 27.45 1.51
C ASP A 143 25.20 28.44 0.33
N GLU A 144 24.11 28.55 -0.37
CA GLU A 144 23.96 29.47 -1.48
C GLU A 144 22.92 30.55 -1.19
N ALA A 145 23.22 31.75 -1.66
CA ALA A 145 22.32 32.89 -1.49
C ALA A 145 21.06 32.68 -2.31
N GLY A 146 20.05 32.12 -1.70
CA GLY A 146 18.76 31.82 -2.31
C GLY A 146 18.51 30.31 -2.43
N ALA A 147 17.24 29.95 -2.38
CA ALA A 147 16.80 28.57 -2.54
C ALA A 147 16.70 28.23 -4.05
N TYR A 148 17.08 27.01 -4.41
CA TYR A 148 16.88 26.49 -5.76
C TYR A 148 15.73 25.48 -5.76
N ASP A 149 14.86 25.61 -6.75
CA ASP A 149 13.93 24.55 -7.11
C ASP A 149 14.65 23.54 -8.00
N ARG A 150 14.70 22.32 -7.55
CA ARG A 150 15.41 21.27 -8.28
C ARG A 150 14.51 20.09 -8.55
#